data_7a2a70d56caea8f0db97bb9a1f80cdf0
#
_entry.id   7a2a70d56caea8f0db97bb9a1f80cdf0
#
_cell.length_a   1.000
_cell.length_b   1.000
_cell.length_c   1.000
_cell.angle_alpha   90.00
_cell.angle_beta   90.00
_cell.angle_gamma   90.00
#
_symmetry.space_group_name_H-M   'P 1'
#
loop_
_entity.id
_entity.type
_entity.pdbx_description
1 polymer ?
#
loop_
_entity_poly.entity_id
_entity_poly.type
_entity_poly.pdbx_seq_one_letter_code
_entity_poly.pdbx_strand_id
1 'polypeptide(L)'
;MKYRFKSEGGTPIDQTIPDTLCRVATALAEPEQDSEFWKEKFYKALTDFCFLPAGRIISGAGTERNVTLFNCFVMGNIPDDMSGIFLALKEAALTMQQGGGIGYNFSTLRPKGSPVNGVGADASGPLSFMDVWDSMCRTIMSAGSRRGAMMAVMRCDHPDIEGFIEAKQEPGRLRMFNLSVLVTDDFMTAVKEDTAWNLSFDKTVYKSLPARELWDKIMRANYAFAEPGVIFIDRINRLNPLNYCETIHGTNPCGEQPLPPYGACLLGSINLARLIKNPFSEKARIDEKELTLLVTTAVRMLDNTIDVSQFPLAAQQKEAQAKRRIGLGVTGFADALIMAGVRYGSSQAVNLTEQWMHTIQRAAYWASIELAEEKGSFPLFNREAYLSSGCIPNLDDDILTAIKGKGIRNSLLTSIAPTGTISLFADNVSSGLEPVFSFTYTRHVTMPDGTRRDEQVSDYSYLLYRRLKGENTPLTSAFVDAQSLSPKDHLVMQAAMQKYIDSSISKTINCPESIQFKDFKDIYVTAYGLGCKSCTTYRPNAV
;
A
#
# COMPACT_ATOMS: atom_id res chain seq x y z
N MET A 1 -10.66 -6.63 -20.97
CA MET A 1 -11.41 -6.43 -19.72
C MET A 1 -10.88 -7.37 -18.64
N LYS A 2 -10.02 -6.84 -17.77
CA LYS A 2 -9.21 -7.61 -16.80
C LYS A 2 -10.03 -8.25 -15.67
N TYR A 3 -11.10 -7.61 -15.24
CA TYR A 3 -11.89 -8.03 -14.06
C TYR A 3 -13.15 -8.84 -14.40
N ARG A 4 -13.44 -9.02 -15.68
CA ARG A 4 -14.59 -9.80 -16.15
C ARG A 4 -14.44 -11.25 -15.72
N PHE A 5 -15.45 -11.81 -15.06
CA PHE A 5 -15.48 -13.22 -14.74
C PHE A 5 -15.70 -14.05 -16.01
N LYS A 6 -14.92 -15.11 -16.15
CA LYS A 6 -14.98 -16.03 -17.29
C LYS A 6 -15.02 -17.46 -16.78
N SER A 7 -15.72 -18.32 -17.50
CA SER A 7 -15.68 -19.76 -17.30
C SER A 7 -14.27 -20.33 -17.51
N GLU A 8 -14.05 -21.59 -17.15
CA GLU A 8 -12.78 -22.29 -17.42
C GLU A 8 -12.42 -22.31 -18.90
N GLY A 9 -13.40 -22.38 -19.79
CA GLY A 9 -13.23 -22.29 -21.24
C GLY A 9 -12.99 -20.88 -21.79
N GLY A 10 -12.86 -19.85 -20.92
CA GLY A 10 -12.57 -18.47 -21.29
C GLY A 10 -13.80 -17.64 -21.74
N THR A 11 -14.99 -18.23 -21.76
CA THR A 11 -16.23 -17.52 -22.12
C THR A 11 -16.62 -16.53 -21.00
N PRO A 12 -16.90 -15.26 -21.31
CA PRO A 12 -17.33 -14.28 -20.32
C PRO A 12 -18.67 -14.67 -19.68
N ILE A 13 -18.68 -14.76 -18.36
CA ILE A 13 -19.91 -14.90 -17.54
C ILE A 13 -20.47 -13.49 -17.29
N ASP A 14 -19.65 -12.57 -16.77
CA ASP A 14 -20.03 -11.15 -16.74
C ASP A 14 -20.02 -10.60 -18.17
N GLN A 15 -21.15 -10.16 -18.68
CA GLN A 15 -21.23 -9.59 -20.04
C GLN A 15 -20.84 -8.11 -20.05
N THR A 16 -21.18 -7.38 -19.01
CA THR A 16 -20.99 -5.93 -18.88
C THR A 16 -20.26 -5.57 -17.59
N ILE A 17 -19.87 -4.30 -17.44
CA ILE A 17 -19.35 -3.78 -16.16
C ILE A 17 -20.42 -3.85 -15.05
N PRO A 18 -21.68 -3.44 -15.28
CA PRO A 18 -22.74 -3.62 -14.30
C PRO A 18 -22.88 -5.06 -13.78
N ASP A 19 -22.70 -6.08 -14.62
CA ASP A 19 -22.77 -7.49 -14.18
C ASP A 19 -21.64 -7.80 -13.20
N THR A 20 -20.42 -7.33 -13.48
CA THR A 20 -19.27 -7.47 -12.58
C THR A 20 -19.54 -6.79 -11.24
N LEU A 21 -20.05 -5.54 -11.25
CA LEU A 21 -20.35 -4.80 -10.03
C LEU A 21 -21.49 -5.42 -9.23
N CYS A 22 -22.52 -5.95 -9.91
CA CYS A 22 -23.63 -6.66 -9.28
C CYS A 22 -23.16 -7.96 -8.59
N ARG A 23 -22.32 -8.74 -9.27
CA ARG A 23 -21.72 -9.97 -8.68
C ARG A 23 -20.93 -9.65 -7.41
N VAL A 24 -20.08 -8.62 -7.45
CA VAL A 24 -19.29 -8.19 -6.29
C VAL A 24 -20.20 -7.73 -5.16
N ALA A 25 -21.19 -6.88 -5.45
CA ALA A 25 -22.13 -6.38 -4.45
C ALA A 25 -22.93 -7.53 -3.79
N THR A 26 -23.37 -8.49 -4.59
CA THR A 26 -24.09 -9.68 -4.09
C THR A 26 -23.22 -10.49 -3.14
N ALA A 27 -22.00 -10.84 -3.54
CA ALA A 27 -21.11 -11.65 -2.72
C ALA A 27 -20.71 -10.96 -1.40
N LEU A 28 -20.46 -9.65 -1.43
CA LEU A 28 -20.11 -8.90 -0.21
C LEU A 28 -21.31 -8.66 0.72
N ALA A 29 -22.54 -8.79 0.22
CA ALA A 29 -23.75 -8.68 1.03
C ALA A 29 -24.16 -10.01 1.71
N GLU A 30 -23.60 -11.15 1.32
CA GLU A 30 -23.93 -12.46 1.89
C GLU A 30 -23.86 -12.54 3.43
N PRO A 31 -22.88 -11.89 4.12
CA PRO A 31 -22.83 -11.94 5.58
C PRO A 31 -23.88 -11.07 6.29
N GLU A 32 -24.67 -10.30 5.56
CA GLU A 32 -25.66 -9.39 6.14
C GLU A 32 -27.01 -10.08 6.38
N GLN A 33 -27.72 -9.69 7.45
CA GLN A 33 -29.05 -10.21 7.75
C GLN A 33 -30.07 -9.86 6.65
N ASP A 34 -30.01 -8.61 6.15
CA ASP A 34 -30.79 -8.16 5.00
C ASP A 34 -29.85 -8.00 3.78
N SER A 35 -29.51 -9.14 3.19
CA SER A 35 -28.53 -9.18 2.09
C SER A 35 -29.03 -8.43 0.83
N GLU A 36 -30.31 -8.41 0.55
CA GLU A 36 -30.84 -7.67 -0.63
C GLU A 36 -30.75 -6.16 -0.42
N PHE A 37 -31.08 -5.64 0.76
CA PHE A 37 -30.90 -4.22 1.08
C PHE A 37 -29.44 -3.78 0.97
N TRP A 38 -28.51 -4.58 1.52
CA TRP A 38 -27.09 -4.26 1.46
C TRP A 38 -26.50 -4.43 0.07
N LYS A 39 -26.94 -5.40 -0.69
CA LYS A 39 -26.58 -5.56 -2.11
C LYS A 39 -26.88 -4.29 -2.92
N GLU A 40 -28.10 -3.73 -2.76
CA GLU A 40 -28.46 -2.47 -3.45
C GLU A 40 -27.55 -1.30 -3.03
N LYS A 41 -27.26 -1.17 -1.72
CA LYS A 41 -26.36 -0.14 -1.19
C LYS A 41 -24.94 -0.31 -1.73
N PHE A 42 -24.42 -1.53 -1.73
CA PHE A 42 -23.08 -1.85 -2.23
C PHE A 42 -22.99 -1.63 -3.74
N TYR A 43 -23.98 -2.07 -4.50
CA TYR A 43 -24.03 -1.81 -5.94
C TYR A 43 -24.02 -0.31 -6.25
N LYS A 44 -24.81 0.48 -5.53
CA LYS A 44 -24.83 1.93 -5.68
C LYS A 44 -23.47 2.57 -5.36
N ALA A 45 -22.77 2.11 -4.34
CA ALA A 45 -21.43 2.61 -4.00
C ALA A 45 -20.39 2.28 -5.09
N LEU A 46 -20.53 1.14 -5.78
CA LEU A 46 -19.66 0.72 -6.88
C LEU A 46 -19.99 1.41 -8.20
N THR A 47 -21.25 1.81 -8.39
CA THR A 47 -21.72 2.47 -9.63
C THR A 47 -20.95 3.77 -9.86
N ASP A 48 -20.71 4.10 -11.13
CA ASP A 48 -19.92 5.26 -11.55
C ASP A 48 -18.50 5.30 -10.96
N PHE A 49 -18.04 4.15 -10.45
CA PHE A 49 -16.72 4.02 -9.84
C PHE A 49 -16.48 4.96 -8.65
N CYS A 50 -17.52 5.26 -7.87
CA CYS A 50 -17.39 6.11 -6.68
C CYS A 50 -16.57 5.44 -5.58
N PHE A 51 -16.78 4.13 -5.36
CA PHE A 51 -15.92 3.27 -4.54
C PHE A 51 -15.34 2.15 -5.39
N LEU A 52 -14.05 1.92 -5.25
CA LEU A 52 -13.31 0.88 -5.96
C LEU A 52 -12.68 -0.07 -4.93
N PRO A 53 -13.25 -1.26 -4.70
CA PRO A 53 -12.54 -2.29 -3.96
C PRO A 53 -11.31 -2.73 -4.76
N ALA A 54 -10.33 -3.30 -4.08
CA ALA A 54 -9.11 -3.75 -4.70
C ALA A 54 -9.37 -4.77 -5.82
N GLY A 55 -8.46 -4.83 -6.78
CA GLY A 55 -8.62 -5.67 -7.97
C GLY A 55 -8.85 -7.15 -7.67
N ARG A 56 -8.39 -7.66 -6.52
CA ARG A 56 -8.66 -9.04 -6.07
C ARG A 56 -10.11 -9.24 -5.69
N ILE A 57 -10.71 -8.27 -5.02
CA ILE A 57 -12.14 -8.30 -4.67
C ILE A 57 -12.97 -8.27 -5.96
N ILE A 58 -12.68 -7.33 -6.88
CA ILE A 58 -13.44 -7.21 -8.14
C ILE A 58 -13.34 -8.50 -8.97
N SER A 59 -12.16 -9.15 -9.01
CA SER A 59 -11.96 -10.34 -9.84
C SER A 59 -12.38 -11.65 -9.19
N GLY A 60 -12.44 -11.71 -7.85
CA GLY A 60 -12.61 -12.96 -7.10
C GLY A 60 -13.94 -13.09 -6.36
N ALA A 61 -14.52 -11.98 -5.86
CA ALA A 61 -15.76 -12.03 -5.10
C ALA A 61 -16.93 -12.57 -5.94
N GLY A 62 -17.69 -13.52 -5.38
CA GLY A 62 -18.82 -14.17 -6.07
C GLY A 62 -18.40 -15.04 -7.24
N THR A 63 -17.18 -15.58 -7.25
CA THR A 63 -16.71 -16.57 -8.23
C THR A 63 -16.45 -17.90 -7.54
N GLU A 64 -16.55 -19.01 -8.27
CA GLU A 64 -16.24 -20.36 -7.77
C GLU A 64 -14.72 -20.63 -7.65
N ARG A 65 -13.89 -19.62 -7.92
CA ARG A 65 -12.42 -19.77 -7.91
C ARG A 65 -11.89 -19.83 -6.49
N ASN A 66 -10.99 -20.75 -6.23
CA ASN A 66 -10.25 -20.81 -4.96
C ASN A 66 -9.14 -19.76 -4.93
N VAL A 67 -9.51 -18.50 -4.72
CA VAL A 67 -8.60 -17.37 -4.66
C VAL A 67 -8.86 -16.51 -3.44
N THR A 68 -7.80 -15.92 -2.88
CA THR A 68 -7.97 -14.94 -1.82
C THR A 68 -8.46 -13.60 -2.36
N LEU A 69 -9.29 -12.90 -1.59
CA LEU A 69 -9.73 -11.52 -1.90
C LEU A 69 -8.73 -10.48 -1.36
N PHE A 70 -7.75 -10.91 -0.58
CA PHE A 70 -6.68 -10.07 -0.08
C PHE A 70 -5.59 -9.86 -1.13
N ASN A 71 -5.05 -8.66 -1.19
CA ASN A 71 -4.06 -8.29 -2.21
C ASN A 71 -2.67 -8.80 -1.89
N CYS A 72 -2.25 -8.65 -0.64
CA CYS A 72 -0.89 -8.90 -0.19
C CYS A 72 -0.87 -9.41 1.25
N PHE A 73 0.25 -10.02 1.62
CA PHE A 73 0.50 -10.55 2.95
C PHE A 73 1.93 -10.21 3.38
N VAL A 74 2.14 -9.95 4.66
CA VAL A 74 3.45 -10.13 5.28
C VAL A 74 3.50 -11.54 5.82
N MET A 75 4.53 -12.29 5.45
CA MET A 75 4.63 -13.70 5.80
C MET A 75 5.15 -13.89 7.23
N GLY A 76 5.14 -15.11 7.72
CA GLY A 76 5.72 -15.46 9.02
C GLY A 76 7.21 -15.13 9.09
N ASN A 77 7.74 -14.98 10.31
CA ASN A 77 9.18 -14.87 10.52
C ASN A 77 9.87 -16.13 9.97
N ILE A 78 10.98 -15.94 9.28
CA ILE A 78 11.77 -17.06 8.76
C ILE A 78 12.59 -17.62 9.93
N PRO A 79 12.36 -18.89 10.38
CA PRO A 79 13.22 -19.51 11.37
C PRO A 79 14.64 -19.68 10.81
N ASP A 80 15.65 -19.49 11.66
CA ASP A 80 17.06 -19.56 11.26
C ASP A 80 17.58 -21.00 11.28
N ASP A 81 16.86 -21.89 10.61
CA ASP A 81 17.22 -23.30 10.35
C ASP A 81 16.67 -23.76 9.00
N MET A 82 17.30 -24.80 8.42
CA MET A 82 16.95 -25.27 7.07
C MET A 82 15.50 -25.70 6.93
N SER A 83 14.94 -26.38 7.93
CA SER A 83 13.53 -26.83 7.88
C SER A 83 12.57 -25.63 7.88
N GLY A 84 12.81 -24.66 8.76
CA GLY A 84 12.02 -23.43 8.86
C GLY A 84 12.15 -22.55 7.62
N ILE A 85 13.34 -22.39 7.05
CA ILE A 85 13.58 -21.64 5.81
C ILE A 85 12.76 -22.23 4.66
N PHE A 86 12.83 -23.54 4.44
CA PHE A 86 12.09 -24.18 3.34
C PHE A 86 10.58 -24.28 3.62
N LEU A 87 10.16 -24.35 4.87
CA LEU A 87 8.74 -24.20 5.22
C LEU A 87 8.23 -22.80 4.84
N ALA A 88 8.96 -21.75 5.19
CA ALA A 88 8.61 -20.38 4.82
C ALA A 88 8.56 -20.19 3.29
N LEU A 89 9.48 -20.80 2.55
CA LEU A 89 9.46 -20.81 1.08
C LEU A 89 8.19 -21.51 0.53
N LYS A 90 7.80 -22.65 1.11
CA LYS A 90 6.56 -23.36 0.73
C LYS A 90 5.32 -22.49 0.98
N GLU A 91 5.24 -21.84 2.13
CA GLU A 91 4.14 -20.94 2.46
C GLU A 91 4.05 -19.75 1.49
N ALA A 92 5.22 -19.20 1.10
CA ALA A 92 5.32 -18.17 0.06
C ALA A 92 4.71 -18.65 -1.27
N ALA A 93 5.11 -19.84 -1.72
CA ALA A 93 4.64 -20.44 -2.97
C ALA A 93 3.10 -20.62 -2.98
N LEU A 94 2.53 -21.15 -1.90
CA LEU A 94 1.09 -21.35 -1.75
C LEU A 94 0.33 -20.01 -1.75
N THR A 95 0.84 -19.01 -1.05
CA THR A 95 0.21 -17.67 -0.99
C THR A 95 0.25 -16.99 -2.35
N MET A 96 1.37 -17.07 -3.07
CA MET A 96 1.51 -16.48 -4.40
C MET A 96 0.66 -17.20 -5.46
N GLN A 97 0.51 -18.52 -5.37
CA GLN A 97 -0.34 -19.30 -6.27
C GLN A 97 -1.79 -18.82 -6.21
N GLN A 98 -2.32 -18.49 -5.03
CA GLN A 98 -3.66 -17.91 -4.87
C GLN A 98 -3.73 -16.42 -5.23
N GLY A 99 -2.62 -15.83 -5.64
CA GLY A 99 -2.54 -14.47 -6.18
C GLY A 99 -2.16 -13.39 -5.18
N GLY A 100 -1.77 -13.73 -3.95
CA GLY A 100 -1.25 -12.78 -2.97
C GLY A 100 0.17 -12.29 -3.34
N GLY A 101 0.42 -10.98 -3.22
CA GLY A 101 1.77 -10.46 -3.11
C GLY A 101 2.31 -10.74 -1.70
N ILE A 102 3.61 -10.86 -1.53
CA ILE A 102 4.19 -11.22 -0.23
C ILE A 102 5.32 -10.28 0.19
N GLY A 103 5.47 -10.09 1.50
CA GLY A 103 6.60 -9.40 2.09
C GLY A 103 7.28 -10.27 3.14
N TYR A 104 8.61 -10.21 3.18
CA TYR A 104 9.44 -10.92 4.14
C TYR A 104 10.48 -10.03 4.79
N ASN A 105 10.75 -10.28 6.06
CA ASN A 105 11.89 -9.74 6.78
C ASN A 105 13.01 -10.81 6.81
N PHE A 106 14.11 -10.54 6.11
CA PHE A 106 15.26 -11.44 6.06
C PHE A 106 16.27 -11.22 7.18
N SER A 107 16.05 -10.25 8.07
CA SER A 107 16.93 -9.98 9.21
C SER A 107 16.92 -11.06 10.28
N THR A 108 16.02 -12.02 10.21
CA THR A 108 15.94 -13.16 11.14
C THR A 108 16.97 -14.24 10.85
N LEU A 109 17.58 -14.23 9.67
CA LEU A 109 18.57 -15.19 9.26
C LEU A 109 19.96 -14.75 9.70
N ARG A 110 20.78 -15.69 10.21
CA ARG A 110 22.17 -15.42 10.59
C ARG A 110 23.00 -14.93 9.40
N PRO A 111 23.97 -14.06 9.65
CA PRO A 111 24.80 -13.50 8.58
C PRO A 111 25.69 -14.54 7.92
N LYS A 112 26.07 -14.22 6.69
CA LYS A 112 27.04 -15.03 5.90
C LYS A 112 28.33 -15.24 6.67
N GLY A 113 28.82 -16.47 6.64
CA GLY A 113 30.06 -16.86 7.33
C GLY A 113 29.89 -17.17 8.82
N SER A 114 28.69 -17.07 9.36
CA SER A 114 28.44 -17.53 10.74
C SER A 114 28.49 -19.04 10.83
N PRO A 115 28.98 -19.62 11.94
CA PRO A 115 29.10 -21.06 12.09
C PRO A 115 27.71 -21.73 12.10
N VAL A 116 27.59 -22.85 11.39
CA VAL A 116 26.41 -23.71 11.42
C VAL A 116 26.68 -24.85 12.39
N ASN A 117 26.00 -24.83 13.53
CA ASN A 117 26.17 -25.83 14.59
C ASN A 117 25.88 -27.25 14.07
N GLY A 118 26.78 -28.20 14.36
CA GLY A 118 26.59 -29.62 14.05
C GLY A 118 26.97 -30.06 12.64
N VAL A 119 27.28 -29.12 11.73
CA VAL A 119 27.62 -29.47 10.32
C VAL A 119 29.04 -29.09 9.93
N GLY A 120 29.71 -28.21 10.69
CA GLY A 120 31.08 -27.77 10.42
C GLY A 120 31.20 -26.92 9.13
N ALA A 121 30.12 -26.24 8.74
CA ALA A 121 30.05 -25.36 7.56
C ALA A 121 29.69 -23.93 7.98
N ASP A 122 29.99 -22.98 7.11
CA ASP A 122 29.60 -21.58 7.27
C ASP A 122 28.22 -21.31 6.67
N ALA A 123 27.48 -20.41 7.28
CA ALA A 123 26.16 -19.97 6.81
C ALA A 123 26.26 -19.22 5.47
N SER A 124 25.32 -19.49 4.57
CA SER A 124 25.24 -18.81 3.26
C SER A 124 24.76 -17.37 3.37
N GLY A 125 24.08 -17.02 4.47
CA GLY A 125 23.49 -15.70 4.71
C GLY A 125 22.16 -15.46 4.01
N PRO A 126 21.43 -14.39 4.39
CA PRO A 126 20.08 -14.09 3.90
C PRO A 126 20.00 -13.87 2.38
N LEU A 127 20.99 -13.24 1.77
CA LEU A 127 20.97 -12.93 0.33
C LEU A 127 20.95 -14.21 -0.54
N SER A 128 21.67 -15.25 -0.15
CA SER A 128 21.66 -16.53 -0.86
C SER A 128 20.28 -17.19 -0.83
N PHE A 129 19.58 -17.08 0.29
CA PHE A 129 18.20 -17.57 0.36
C PHE A 129 17.23 -16.68 -0.42
N MET A 130 17.43 -15.35 -0.48
CA MET A 130 16.64 -14.47 -1.34
C MET A 130 16.73 -14.90 -2.83
N ASP A 131 17.89 -15.34 -3.30
CA ASP A 131 18.03 -15.89 -4.67
C ASP A 131 17.14 -17.13 -4.90
N VAL A 132 16.90 -17.96 -3.87
CA VAL A 132 15.97 -19.11 -3.92
C VAL A 132 14.51 -18.61 -4.03
N TRP A 133 14.12 -17.61 -3.21
CA TRP A 133 12.79 -16.98 -3.31
C TRP A 133 12.55 -16.33 -4.67
N ASP A 134 13.55 -15.63 -5.21
CA ASP A 134 13.47 -15.00 -6.53
C ASP A 134 13.24 -16.03 -7.64
N SER A 135 13.95 -17.15 -7.57
CA SER A 135 13.79 -18.27 -8.50
C SER A 135 12.41 -18.93 -8.39
N MET A 136 11.94 -19.18 -7.17
CA MET A 136 10.60 -19.69 -6.91
C MET A 136 9.53 -18.76 -7.49
N CYS A 137 9.62 -17.46 -7.24
CA CYS A 137 8.67 -16.47 -7.73
C CYS A 137 8.62 -16.39 -9.26
N ARG A 138 9.76 -16.54 -9.93
CA ARG A 138 9.82 -16.62 -11.40
C ARG A 138 9.12 -17.85 -11.95
N THR A 139 9.11 -18.94 -11.21
CA THR A 139 8.55 -20.23 -11.62
C THR A 139 7.05 -20.30 -11.39
N ILE A 140 6.55 -19.68 -10.31
CA ILE A 140 5.14 -19.76 -9.92
C ILE A 140 4.30 -18.76 -10.69
N MET A 141 3.33 -19.27 -11.47
CA MET A 141 2.30 -18.45 -12.09
C MET A 141 1.23 -18.09 -11.07
N SER A 142 1.10 -16.80 -10.78
CA SER A 142 0.05 -16.30 -9.91
C SER A 142 -1.34 -16.40 -10.56
N ALA A 143 -2.39 -16.70 -9.79
CA ALA A 143 -3.76 -16.71 -10.28
C ALA A 143 -4.10 -15.38 -10.98
N GLY A 144 -4.56 -15.47 -12.24
CA GLY A 144 -4.97 -14.31 -13.04
C GLY A 144 -3.87 -13.64 -13.86
N SER A 145 -2.85 -14.35 -14.31
CA SER A 145 -1.80 -13.89 -15.23
C SER A 145 -0.92 -12.71 -14.74
N ARG A 146 -0.93 -12.38 -13.46
CA ARG A 146 -0.03 -11.37 -12.88
C ARG A 146 1.26 -12.04 -12.41
N ARG A 147 2.41 -11.48 -12.77
CA ARG A 147 3.69 -11.89 -12.18
C ARG A 147 3.65 -11.67 -10.67
N GLY A 148 4.22 -12.59 -9.89
CA GLY A 148 4.39 -12.43 -8.46
C GLY A 148 5.19 -11.16 -8.14
N ALA A 149 4.90 -10.55 -7.01
CA ALA A 149 5.67 -9.44 -6.49
C ALA A 149 6.00 -9.72 -5.02
N MET A 150 7.24 -9.51 -4.66
CA MET A 150 7.75 -9.71 -3.31
C MET A 150 8.40 -8.43 -2.78
N MET A 151 8.30 -8.21 -1.48
CA MET A 151 9.10 -7.24 -0.74
C MET A 151 10.11 -8.01 0.12
N ALA A 152 11.36 -7.63 0.06
CA ALA A 152 12.34 -8.01 1.07
C ALA A 152 12.71 -6.78 1.88
N VAL A 153 12.67 -6.93 3.20
CA VAL A 153 13.20 -5.92 4.11
C VAL A 153 14.36 -6.48 4.92
N MET A 154 15.31 -5.60 5.26
CA MET A 154 16.41 -5.90 6.16
C MET A 154 16.67 -4.74 7.11
N ARG A 155 16.95 -5.04 8.37
CA ARG A 155 17.28 -4.03 9.40
C ARG A 155 18.62 -3.37 9.07
N CYS A 156 18.72 -2.07 9.32
CA CYS A 156 19.94 -1.29 9.10
C CYS A 156 21.13 -1.69 10.00
N ASP A 157 20.89 -2.52 11.03
CA ASP A 157 21.92 -3.04 11.92
C ASP A 157 22.30 -4.52 11.64
N HIS A 158 21.74 -5.13 10.57
CA HIS A 158 22.11 -6.50 10.21
C HIS A 158 23.51 -6.58 9.61
N PRO A 159 24.36 -7.60 9.95
CA PRO A 159 25.72 -7.71 9.42
C PRO A 159 25.82 -7.76 7.89
N ASP A 160 24.81 -8.33 7.20
CA ASP A 160 24.79 -8.42 5.73
C ASP A 160 24.10 -7.23 5.06
N ILE A 161 23.83 -6.13 5.78
CA ILE A 161 23.08 -4.98 5.23
C ILE A 161 23.79 -4.33 4.05
N GLU A 162 25.13 -4.27 4.05
CA GLU A 162 25.90 -3.69 2.94
C GLU A 162 25.68 -4.50 1.65
N GLY A 163 25.74 -5.83 1.72
CA GLY A 163 25.42 -6.70 0.60
C GLY A 163 23.96 -6.59 0.14
N PHE A 164 23.02 -6.39 1.07
CA PHE A 164 21.61 -6.16 0.74
C PHE A 164 21.40 -4.86 -0.03
N ILE A 165 22.07 -3.77 0.36
CA ILE A 165 22.02 -2.48 -0.31
C ILE A 165 22.56 -2.60 -1.76
N GLU A 166 23.59 -3.40 -1.96
CA GLU A 166 24.26 -3.58 -3.26
C GLU A 166 23.64 -4.67 -4.14
N ALA A 167 22.69 -5.46 -3.62
CA ALA A 167 22.19 -6.66 -4.27
C ALA A 167 21.63 -6.47 -5.69
N LYS A 168 21.07 -5.28 -5.99
CA LYS A 168 20.51 -4.95 -7.32
C LYS A 168 21.47 -4.19 -8.24
N GLN A 169 22.69 -3.94 -7.81
CA GLN A 169 23.73 -3.40 -8.71
C GLN A 169 24.17 -4.46 -9.74
N GLU A 170 23.99 -5.74 -9.43
CA GLU A 170 24.17 -6.84 -10.37
C GLU A 170 22.95 -6.94 -11.29
N PRO A 171 23.11 -6.72 -12.63
CA PRO A 171 22.00 -6.75 -13.56
C PRO A 171 21.25 -8.09 -13.54
N GLY A 172 19.96 -8.04 -13.32
CA GLY A 172 19.09 -9.22 -13.35
C GLY A 172 18.91 -9.96 -12.04
N ARG A 173 19.66 -9.62 -10.99
CA ARG A 173 19.53 -10.24 -9.67
C ARG A 173 18.31 -9.70 -8.93
N LEU A 174 17.61 -10.58 -8.19
CA LEU A 174 16.46 -10.28 -7.31
C LEU A 174 15.34 -9.47 -8.00
N ARG A 175 15.06 -9.73 -9.27
CA ARG A 175 14.05 -8.97 -10.06
C ARG A 175 12.63 -9.11 -9.56
N MET A 176 12.32 -10.18 -8.80
CA MET A 176 10.99 -10.40 -8.25
C MET A 176 10.79 -9.70 -6.91
N PHE A 177 11.83 -9.09 -6.35
CA PHE A 177 11.78 -8.34 -5.12
C PHE A 177 11.79 -6.83 -5.35
N ASN A 178 11.02 -6.11 -4.53
CA ASN A 178 11.32 -4.75 -4.13
C ASN A 178 12.14 -4.82 -2.84
N LEU A 179 13.18 -4.01 -2.70
CA LEU A 179 14.05 -3.99 -1.52
C LEU A 179 13.81 -2.73 -0.70
N SER A 180 13.76 -2.86 0.64
CA SER A 180 13.71 -1.72 1.53
C SER A 180 14.50 -1.96 2.81
N VAL A 181 15.17 -0.93 3.32
CA VAL A 181 15.89 -0.97 4.59
C VAL A 181 14.94 -0.53 5.70
N LEU A 182 14.86 -1.33 6.77
CA LEU A 182 14.18 -0.96 8.01
C LEU A 182 15.12 -0.07 8.82
N VAL A 183 14.82 1.21 8.87
CA VAL A 183 15.62 2.25 9.55
C VAL A 183 14.99 2.56 10.91
N THR A 184 15.84 2.55 11.96
CA THR A 184 15.43 2.86 13.33
C THR A 184 15.61 4.34 13.65
N ASP A 185 14.92 4.85 14.67
CA ASP A 185 15.10 6.22 15.18
C ASP A 185 16.54 6.42 15.72
N ASP A 186 17.12 5.39 16.35
CA ASP A 186 18.52 5.40 16.82
C ASP A 186 19.50 5.53 15.65
N PHE A 187 19.27 4.83 14.55
CA PHE A 187 20.11 4.96 13.35
C PHE A 187 20.02 6.37 12.78
N MET A 188 18.83 6.95 12.68
CA MET A 188 18.67 8.34 12.19
C MET A 188 19.35 9.34 13.11
N THR A 189 19.34 9.12 14.42
CA THR A 189 20.07 9.92 15.39
C THR A 189 21.58 9.78 15.19
N ALA A 190 22.09 8.54 15.05
CA ALA A 190 23.49 8.29 14.77
C ALA A 190 23.97 8.92 13.46
N VAL A 191 23.16 8.90 12.40
CA VAL A 191 23.44 9.60 11.13
C VAL A 191 23.54 11.11 11.34
N LYS A 192 22.61 11.71 12.10
CA LYS A 192 22.61 13.14 12.41
C LYS A 192 23.85 13.56 13.20
N GLU A 193 24.20 12.78 14.21
CA GLU A 193 25.29 13.07 15.16
C GLU A 193 26.67 12.60 14.65
N ASP A 194 26.71 11.85 13.54
CA ASP A 194 27.93 11.26 12.95
C ASP A 194 28.66 10.30 13.90
N THR A 195 27.89 9.45 14.56
CA THR A 195 28.44 8.47 15.50
C THR A 195 28.62 7.10 14.88
N ALA A 196 29.30 6.19 15.59
CA ALA A 196 29.50 4.82 15.14
C ALA A 196 28.16 4.06 15.17
N TRP A 197 28.00 3.15 14.19
CA TRP A 197 26.87 2.25 14.08
C TRP A 197 27.35 0.80 14.05
N ASN A 198 26.77 -0.03 14.91
CA ASN A 198 27.15 -1.44 15.02
C ASN A 198 26.23 -2.31 14.17
N LEU A 199 26.83 -3.14 13.33
CA LEU A 199 26.16 -4.24 12.64
C LEU A 199 26.23 -5.48 13.53
N SER A 200 25.07 -5.97 13.99
CA SER A 200 25.01 -7.02 15.00
C SER A 200 23.91 -8.05 14.71
N PHE A 201 24.15 -9.27 15.13
CA PHE A 201 23.19 -10.36 15.10
C PHE A 201 23.31 -11.16 16.40
N ASP A 202 22.18 -11.50 17.01
CA ASP A 202 22.11 -12.25 18.28
C ASP A 202 23.10 -11.73 19.34
N LYS A 203 23.10 -10.40 19.58
CA LYS A 203 23.96 -9.68 20.54
C LYS A 203 25.47 -9.67 20.19
N THR A 204 25.87 -10.30 19.09
CA THR A 204 27.26 -10.27 18.63
C THR A 204 27.44 -9.14 17.64
N VAL A 205 28.41 -8.26 17.88
CA VAL A 205 28.82 -7.20 16.93
C VAL A 205 29.81 -7.80 15.95
N TYR A 206 29.46 -7.75 14.66
CA TYR A 206 30.28 -8.24 13.55
C TYR A 206 31.15 -7.13 12.95
N LYS A 207 30.61 -5.92 12.91
CA LYS A 207 31.29 -4.76 12.32
C LYS A 207 30.77 -3.48 12.97
N SER A 208 31.65 -2.49 13.07
CA SER A 208 31.28 -1.11 13.43
C SER A 208 31.76 -0.18 12.31
N LEU A 209 30.91 0.77 11.91
CA LEU A 209 31.22 1.77 10.88
C LEU A 209 30.52 3.10 11.21
N PRO A 210 30.96 4.24 10.62
CA PRO A 210 30.24 5.50 10.77
C PRO A 210 28.80 5.39 10.24
N ALA A 211 27.80 5.81 11.00
CA ALA A 211 26.39 5.76 10.59
C ALA A 211 26.14 6.52 9.26
N ARG A 212 26.83 7.66 9.06
CA ARG A 212 26.76 8.42 7.80
C ARG A 212 27.29 7.66 6.60
N GLU A 213 28.31 6.83 6.78
CA GLU A 213 28.84 5.99 5.70
C GLU A 213 27.78 4.98 5.22
N LEU A 214 27.12 4.29 6.15
CA LEU A 214 26.05 3.36 5.79
C LEU A 214 24.86 4.10 5.16
N TRP A 215 24.47 5.25 5.70
CA TRP A 215 23.42 6.08 5.12
C TRP A 215 23.75 6.51 3.69
N ASP A 216 24.97 6.98 3.46
CA ASP A 216 25.44 7.35 2.12
C ASP A 216 25.45 6.18 1.14
N LYS A 217 25.76 4.95 1.60
CA LYS A 217 25.65 3.73 0.77
C LYS A 217 24.21 3.46 0.36
N ILE A 218 23.25 3.53 1.29
CA ILE A 218 21.81 3.39 0.99
C ILE A 218 21.41 4.45 -0.04
N MET A 219 21.75 5.72 0.19
CA MET A 219 21.37 6.82 -0.68
C MET A 219 21.99 6.71 -2.08
N ARG A 220 23.26 6.30 -2.19
CA ARG A 220 23.94 6.10 -3.50
C ARG A 220 23.30 4.96 -4.29
N ALA A 221 22.99 3.83 -3.65
CA ALA A 221 22.31 2.72 -4.31
C ALA A 221 20.93 3.16 -4.81
N ASN A 222 20.16 3.85 -3.98
CA ASN A 222 18.85 4.35 -4.37
C ASN A 222 18.93 5.41 -5.49
N TYR A 223 19.90 6.32 -5.43
CA TYR A 223 20.13 7.33 -6.47
C TYR A 223 20.45 6.70 -7.84
N ALA A 224 21.24 5.62 -7.84
CA ALA A 224 21.66 4.93 -9.05
C ALA A 224 20.61 3.91 -9.59
N PHE A 225 19.92 3.22 -8.70
CA PHE A 225 19.08 2.04 -9.05
C PHE A 225 17.63 2.14 -8.55
N ALA A 226 17.23 3.25 -7.93
CA ALA A 226 15.91 3.48 -7.29
C ALA A 226 15.59 2.50 -6.12
N GLU A 227 16.54 1.71 -5.69
CA GLU A 227 16.42 0.75 -4.59
C GLU A 227 17.75 0.65 -3.80
N PRO A 228 17.70 0.30 -2.50
CA PRO A 228 16.53 0.01 -1.68
C PRO A 228 15.77 1.27 -1.25
N GLY A 229 14.45 1.15 -1.03
CA GLY A 229 13.66 2.17 -0.34
C GLY A 229 13.96 2.21 1.16
N VAL A 230 13.35 3.18 1.88
CA VAL A 230 13.52 3.35 3.33
C VAL A 230 12.17 3.26 4.03
N ILE A 231 12.13 2.46 5.11
CA ILE A 231 10.96 2.30 5.98
C ILE A 231 11.38 2.70 7.40
N PHE A 232 10.69 3.66 8.00
CA PHE A 232 10.95 4.16 9.35
C PHE A 232 10.20 3.29 10.36
N ILE A 233 10.78 2.14 10.68
CA ILE A 233 10.11 1.04 11.38
C ILE A 233 9.69 1.39 12.82
N ASP A 234 10.48 2.15 13.55
CA ASP A 234 10.15 2.54 14.92
C ASP A 234 8.94 3.49 14.96
N ARG A 235 8.85 4.40 13.99
CA ARG A 235 7.68 5.26 13.81
C ARG A 235 6.42 4.44 13.51
N ILE A 236 6.53 3.45 12.63
CA ILE A 236 5.42 2.56 12.30
C ILE A 236 4.94 1.84 13.54
N ASN A 237 5.84 1.24 14.33
CA ASN A 237 5.48 0.53 15.55
C ASN A 237 4.93 1.46 16.63
N ARG A 238 5.53 2.65 16.80
CA ARG A 238 5.04 3.64 17.76
C ARG A 238 3.62 4.12 17.45
N LEU A 239 3.29 4.30 16.16
CA LEU A 239 1.97 4.75 15.71
C LEU A 239 0.98 3.60 15.44
N ASN A 240 1.38 2.35 15.64
CA ASN A 240 0.49 1.21 15.45
C ASN A 240 -0.57 1.12 16.56
N PRO A 241 -1.87 1.16 16.24
CA PRO A 241 -2.95 0.98 17.22
C PRO A 241 -2.92 -0.33 17.98
N LEU A 242 -2.23 -1.35 17.46
CA LEU A 242 -2.11 -2.68 18.06
C LEU A 242 -0.74 -2.94 18.70
N ASN A 243 0.05 -1.89 19.00
CA ASN A 243 1.38 -2.05 19.59
C ASN A 243 1.38 -2.76 20.96
N TYR A 244 0.22 -2.93 21.58
CA TYR A 244 0.04 -3.70 22.82
C TYR A 244 0.03 -5.23 22.59
N CYS A 245 -0.18 -5.71 21.37
CA CYS A 245 -0.29 -7.15 21.09
C CYS A 245 0.47 -7.62 19.83
N GLU A 246 1.13 -6.71 19.11
CA GLU A 246 1.93 -7.05 17.95
C GLU A 246 3.13 -6.14 17.76
N THR A 247 4.11 -6.60 17.00
CA THR A 247 5.21 -5.80 16.46
C THR A 247 5.26 -5.98 14.96
N ILE A 248 5.34 -4.86 14.24
CA ILE A 248 5.44 -4.85 12.78
C ILE A 248 6.90 -5.04 12.39
N HIS A 249 7.16 -6.03 11.51
CA HIS A 249 8.49 -6.41 11.07
C HIS A 249 8.70 -6.25 9.56
N GLY A 250 7.67 -5.93 8.81
CA GLY A 250 7.76 -5.84 7.36
C GLY A 250 6.56 -5.14 6.75
N THR A 251 6.53 -5.11 5.44
CA THR A 251 5.45 -4.51 4.67
C THR A 251 5.16 -5.33 3.41
N ASN A 252 4.00 -5.09 2.81
CA ASN A 252 3.66 -5.61 1.49
C ASN A 252 4.55 -4.99 0.38
N PRO A 253 4.51 -5.52 -0.87
CA PRO A 253 5.39 -5.06 -1.95
C PRO A 253 5.35 -3.57 -2.27
N CYS A 254 4.24 -2.90 -2.02
CA CYS A 254 4.08 -1.47 -2.32
C CYS A 254 4.25 -0.53 -1.11
N GLY A 255 4.47 -1.09 0.09
CA GLY A 255 4.81 -0.33 1.29
C GLY A 255 3.67 0.36 2.04
N GLU A 256 2.42 0.28 1.54
CA GLU A 256 1.28 0.93 2.17
C GLU A 256 0.70 0.15 3.36
N GLN A 257 1.05 -1.13 3.50
CA GLN A 257 0.56 -2.00 4.58
C GLN A 257 1.72 -2.61 5.37
N PRO A 258 2.28 -1.87 6.33
CA PRO A 258 3.12 -2.46 7.36
C PRO A 258 2.29 -3.41 8.22
N LEU A 259 2.73 -4.65 8.34
CA LEU A 259 1.94 -5.73 8.95
C LEU A 259 2.83 -6.60 9.86
N PRO A 260 2.23 -7.22 10.89
CA PRO A 260 2.89 -8.26 11.67
C PRO A 260 2.98 -9.56 10.86
N PRO A 261 3.68 -10.58 11.39
CA PRO A 261 3.71 -11.91 10.77
C PRO A 261 2.30 -12.46 10.46
N TYR A 262 2.12 -12.97 9.23
CA TYR A 262 0.86 -13.45 8.65
C TYR A 262 -0.23 -12.39 8.47
N GLY A 263 0.11 -11.11 8.65
CA GLY A 263 -0.80 -10.00 8.40
C GLY A 263 -1.24 -9.94 6.94
N ALA A 264 -2.50 -9.58 6.73
CA ALA A 264 -3.12 -9.53 5.42
C ALA A 264 -3.61 -8.11 5.08
N CYS A 265 -3.44 -7.75 3.81
CA CYS A 265 -3.74 -6.44 3.24
C CYS A 265 -5.08 -6.48 2.49
N LEU A 266 -6.11 -5.85 3.04
CA LEU A 266 -7.42 -5.71 2.43
C LEU A 266 -7.69 -4.25 2.09
N LEU A 267 -7.85 -3.94 0.79
CA LEU A 267 -7.84 -2.57 0.29
C LEU A 267 -9.10 -2.20 -0.48
N GLY A 268 -9.45 -0.93 -0.39
CA GLY A 268 -10.43 -0.28 -1.22
C GLY A 268 -10.17 1.23 -1.26
N SER A 269 -10.70 1.93 -2.27
CA SER A 269 -10.41 3.35 -2.48
C SER A 269 -11.65 4.14 -2.87
N ILE A 270 -11.85 5.27 -2.21
CA ILE A 270 -12.84 6.28 -2.58
C ILE A 270 -12.29 7.05 -3.79
N ASN A 271 -13.07 7.16 -4.84
CA ASN A 271 -12.70 7.91 -6.04
C ASN A 271 -13.12 9.38 -5.88
N LEU A 272 -12.20 10.20 -5.43
CA LEU A 272 -12.50 11.62 -5.14
C LEU A 272 -12.86 12.41 -6.40
N ALA A 273 -12.35 12.03 -7.57
CA ALA A 273 -12.70 12.67 -8.84
C ALA A 273 -14.20 12.57 -9.17
N ARG A 274 -14.87 11.49 -8.74
CA ARG A 274 -16.31 11.31 -8.96
C ARG A 274 -17.20 12.10 -8.00
N LEU A 275 -16.63 12.62 -6.92
CA LEU A 275 -17.35 13.34 -5.87
C LEU A 275 -17.29 14.87 -6.03
N ILE A 276 -16.47 15.40 -6.94
CA ILE A 276 -16.37 16.84 -7.17
C ILE A 276 -17.65 17.35 -7.83
N LYS A 277 -18.37 18.20 -7.14
CA LYS A 277 -19.49 18.97 -7.67
C LYS A 277 -18.99 20.27 -8.32
N ASN A 278 -19.63 20.69 -9.40
CA ASN A 278 -19.31 21.91 -10.17
C ASN A 278 -17.80 22.00 -10.56
N PRO A 279 -17.22 20.97 -11.19
CA PRO A 279 -15.80 20.94 -11.51
C PRO A 279 -15.38 22.16 -12.35
N PHE A 280 -14.14 22.58 -12.15
CA PHE A 280 -13.53 23.72 -12.87
C PHE A 280 -14.27 25.05 -12.71
N SER A 281 -14.87 25.27 -11.54
CA SER A 281 -15.52 26.53 -11.17
C SER A 281 -15.17 26.92 -9.74
N GLU A 282 -15.41 28.16 -9.37
CA GLU A 282 -15.23 28.65 -7.99
C GLU A 282 -16.13 27.95 -6.95
N LYS A 283 -17.16 27.22 -7.41
CA LYS A 283 -18.06 26.42 -6.58
C LYS A 283 -17.66 24.93 -6.51
N ALA A 284 -16.50 24.58 -7.04
CA ALA A 284 -16.01 23.20 -7.03
C ALA A 284 -15.77 22.74 -5.57
N ARG A 285 -16.41 21.64 -5.19
CA ARG A 285 -16.29 21.07 -3.83
C ARG A 285 -16.70 19.60 -3.81
N ILE A 286 -16.27 18.90 -2.78
CA ILE A 286 -16.85 17.60 -2.39
C ILE A 286 -18.02 17.86 -1.42
N ASP A 287 -19.12 17.12 -1.59
CA ASP A 287 -20.22 17.11 -0.61
C ASP A 287 -19.83 16.17 0.55
N GLU A 288 -19.64 16.73 1.74
CA GLU A 288 -19.18 15.97 2.91
C GLU A 288 -20.18 14.89 3.35
N LYS A 289 -21.48 15.09 3.16
CA LYS A 289 -22.51 14.09 3.51
C LYS A 289 -22.45 12.90 2.55
N GLU A 290 -22.31 13.17 1.26
CA GLU A 290 -22.17 12.14 0.24
C GLU A 290 -20.87 11.34 0.46
N LEU A 291 -19.76 12.01 0.76
CA LEU A 291 -18.49 11.41 1.09
C LEU A 291 -18.61 10.52 2.34
N THR A 292 -19.21 11.02 3.42
CA THR A 292 -19.42 10.27 4.67
C THR A 292 -20.25 9.01 4.44
N LEU A 293 -21.36 9.12 3.71
CA LEU A 293 -22.21 7.96 3.41
C LEU A 293 -21.48 6.90 2.58
N LEU A 294 -20.71 7.34 1.59
CA LEU A 294 -19.91 6.43 0.75
C LEU A 294 -18.82 5.72 1.58
N VAL A 295 -18.10 6.44 2.45
CA VAL A 295 -17.10 5.87 3.35
C VAL A 295 -17.72 4.85 4.30
N THR A 296 -18.86 5.17 4.91
CA THR A 296 -19.59 4.24 5.79
C THR A 296 -19.94 2.93 5.08
N THR A 297 -20.45 3.05 3.85
CA THR A 297 -20.76 1.87 3.02
C THR A 297 -19.50 1.08 2.65
N ALA A 298 -18.42 1.77 2.28
CA ALA A 298 -17.14 1.15 1.89
C ALA A 298 -16.50 0.38 3.06
N VAL A 299 -16.53 0.92 4.29
CA VAL A 299 -16.03 0.24 5.49
C VAL A 299 -16.79 -1.07 5.74
N ARG A 300 -18.12 -1.06 5.64
CA ARG A 300 -18.94 -2.27 5.77
C ARG A 300 -18.61 -3.30 4.69
N MET A 301 -18.47 -2.87 3.43
CA MET A 301 -18.06 -3.77 2.34
C MET A 301 -16.70 -4.43 2.60
N LEU A 302 -15.73 -3.66 3.09
CA LEU A 302 -14.41 -4.19 3.42
C LEU A 302 -14.44 -5.11 4.64
N ASP A 303 -15.23 -4.79 5.68
CA ASP A 303 -15.43 -5.68 6.82
C ASP A 303 -16.03 -7.03 6.39
N ASN A 304 -17.08 -7.02 5.57
CA ASN A 304 -17.71 -8.22 5.04
C ASN A 304 -16.76 -9.04 4.15
N THR A 305 -15.83 -8.39 3.44
CA THR A 305 -14.84 -9.08 2.61
C THR A 305 -13.96 -10.03 3.44
N ILE A 306 -13.69 -9.70 4.72
CA ILE A 306 -12.93 -10.58 5.62
C ILE A 306 -13.66 -11.90 5.83
N ASP A 307 -15.00 -11.85 5.94
CA ASP A 307 -15.84 -13.02 6.23
C ASP A 307 -16.04 -13.93 5.01
N VAL A 308 -16.13 -13.36 3.79
CA VAL A 308 -16.32 -14.12 2.55
C VAL A 308 -15.03 -14.56 1.86
N SER A 309 -13.87 -14.08 2.33
CA SER A 309 -12.58 -14.40 1.70
C SER A 309 -12.08 -15.78 2.09
N GLN A 310 -11.45 -16.44 1.13
CA GLN A 310 -10.60 -17.61 1.39
C GLN A 310 -9.16 -17.17 1.66
N PHE A 311 -8.42 -17.98 2.41
CA PHE A 311 -7.06 -17.69 2.80
C PHE A 311 -6.13 -18.84 2.40
N PRO A 312 -4.93 -18.53 1.86
CA PRO A 312 -3.93 -19.53 1.51
C PRO A 312 -3.44 -20.34 2.70
N LEU A 313 -3.34 -19.73 3.88
CA LEU A 313 -2.83 -20.33 5.10
C LEU A 313 -3.77 -20.07 6.28
N ALA A 314 -3.95 -21.07 7.16
CA ALA A 314 -4.75 -20.94 8.36
C ALA A 314 -4.26 -19.83 9.31
N ALA A 315 -2.92 -19.59 9.37
CA ALA A 315 -2.34 -18.52 10.16
C ALA A 315 -2.77 -17.13 9.65
N GLN A 316 -2.86 -16.92 8.34
CA GLN A 316 -3.34 -15.68 7.73
C GLN A 316 -4.82 -15.45 8.03
N GLN A 317 -5.63 -16.51 7.95
CA GLN A 317 -7.06 -16.44 8.31
C GLN A 317 -7.24 -16.02 9.77
N LYS A 318 -6.54 -16.70 10.68
CA LYS A 318 -6.58 -16.40 12.12
C LYS A 318 -6.20 -14.94 12.41
N GLU A 319 -5.12 -14.46 11.79
CA GLU A 319 -4.64 -13.09 11.94
C GLU A 319 -5.66 -12.06 11.41
N ALA A 320 -6.19 -12.27 10.22
CA ALA A 320 -7.18 -11.39 9.60
C ALA A 320 -8.48 -11.31 10.43
N GLN A 321 -9.00 -12.46 10.88
CA GLN A 321 -10.23 -12.52 11.68
C GLN A 321 -10.05 -11.96 13.10
N ALA A 322 -8.88 -12.17 13.72
CA ALA A 322 -8.61 -11.71 15.09
C ALA A 322 -8.53 -10.19 15.21
N LYS A 323 -8.08 -9.50 14.15
CA LYS A 323 -7.83 -8.05 14.15
C LYS A 323 -8.75 -7.26 13.21
N ARG A 324 -9.36 -7.90 12.24
CA ARG A 324 -10.27 -7.30 11.24
C ARG A 324 -9.73 -6.01 10.64
N ARG A 325 -8.43 -6.01 10.30
CA ARG A 325 -7.72 -4.87 9.70
C ARG A 325 -8.20 -4.64 8.28
N ILE A 326 -8.55 -3.40 7.94
CA ILE A 326 -8.86 -2.96 6.58
C ILE A 326 -7.98 -1.77 6.19
N GLY A 327 -7.93 -1.43 4.91
CA GLY A 327 -7.17 -0.31 4.37
C GLY A 327 -7.98 0.46 3.35
N LEU A 328 -8.86 1.34 3.83
CA LEU A 328 -9.59 2.28 2.99
C LEU A 328 -8.69 3.46 2.64
N GLY A 329 -8.57 3.75 1.36
CA GLY A 329 -7.80 4.87 0.83
C GLY A 329 -8.57 5.68 -0.19
N VAL A 330 -7.82 6.39 -1.03
CA VAL A 330 -8.36 7.23 -2.10
C VAL A 330 -7.73 6.93 -3.45
N THR A 331 -8.44 7.27 -4.52
CA THR A 331 -7.94 7.35 -5.90
C THR A 331 -8.58 8.56 -6.57
N GLY A 332 -8.10 8.98 -7.74
CA GLY A 332 -8.59 10.21 -8.38
C GLY A 332 -8.30 11.48 -7.57
N PHE A 333 -7.33 11.43 -6.65
CA PHE A 333 -7.01 12.53 -5.75
C PHE A 333 -6.45 13.75 -6.50
N ALA A 334 -5.46 13.54 -7.39
CA ALA A 334 -4.90 14.63 -8.17
C ALA A 334 -5.92 15.20 -9.17
N ASP A 335 -6.77 14.36 -9.76
CA ASP A 335 -7.90 14.82 -10.57
C ASP A 335 -8.84 15.72 -9.76
N ALA A 336 -9.17 15.32 -8.54
CA ALA A 336 -10.04 16.12 -7.68
C ALA A 336 -9.45 17.50 -7.39
N LEU A 337 -8.13 17.59 -7.14
CA LEU A 337 -7.43 18.87 -6.99
C LEU A 337 -7.50 19.72 -8.27
N ILE A 338 -7.24 19.12 -9.44
CA ILE A 338 -7.34 19.80 -10.73
C ILE A 338 -8.76 20.32 -10.96
N MET A 339 -9.77 19.49 -10.70
CA MET A 339 -11.19 19.85 -10.85
C MET A 339 -11.62 20.94 -9.86
N ALA A 340 -10.97 21.02 -8.70
CA ALA A 340 -11.14 22.12 -7.72
C ALA A 340 -10.31 23.36 -8.06
N GLY A 341 -9.52 23.35 -9.14
CA GLY A 341 -8.68 24.48 -9.55
C GLY A 341 -7.42 24.67 -8.69
N VAL A 342 -6.98 23.64 -7.97
CA VAL A 342 -5.89 23.71 -6.98
C VAL A 342 -4.67 22.94 -7.47
N ARG A 343 -3.50 23.62 -7.46
CA ARG A 343 -2.23 23.02 -7.87
C ARG A 343 -1.74 22.04 -6.80
N TYR A 344 -1.41 20.82 -7.20
CA TYR A 344 -0.76 19.81 -6.35
C TYR A 344 0.52 20.37 -5.70
N GLY A 345 0.73 20.13 -4.41
CA GLY A 345 1.88 20.59 -3.64
C GLY A 345 1.77 22.04 -3.11
N SER A 346 0.72 22.79 -3.48
CA SER A 346 0.46 24.10 -2.92
C SER A 346 -0.08 24.04 -1.48
N SER A 347 0.03 25.14 -0.73
CA SER A 347 -0.57 25.24 0.61
C SER A 347 -2.08 25.01 0.60
N GLN A 348 -2.76 25.46 -0.46
CA GLN A 348 -4.18 25.21 -0.64
C GLN A 348 -4.46 23.71 -0.86
N ALA A 349 -3.62 23.01 -1.61
CA ALA A 349 -3.74 21.55 -1.79
C ALA A 349 -3.53 20.80 -0.47
N VAL A 350 -2.56 21.22 0.35
CA VAL A 350 -2.34 20.67 1.70
C VAL A 350 -3.60 20.83 2.55
N ASN A 351 -4.19 22.03 2.61
CA ASN A 351 -5.40 22.30 3.38
C ASN A 351 -6.60 21.44 2.93
N LEU A 352 -6.82 21.33 1.61
CA LEU A 352 -7.88 20.47 1.07
C LEU A 352 -7.64 18.99 1.37
N THR A 353 -6.38 18.55 1.30
CA THR A 353 -6.01 17.19 1.68
C THR A 353 -6.36 16.90 3.12
N GLU A 354 -5.98 17.78 4.03
CA GLU A 354 -6.29 17.63 5.45
C GLU A 354 -7.81 17.61 5.70
N GLN A 355 -8.56 18.49 5.06
CA GLN A 355 -10.03 18.52 5.19
C GLN A 355 -10.67 17.22 4.68
N TRP A 356 -10.35 16.78 3.46
CA TRP A 356 -10.94 15.57 2.88
C TRP A 356 -10.55 14.32 3.65
N MET A 357 -9.29 14.21 4.05
CA MET A 357 -8.81 13.04 4.78
C MET A 357 -9.32 12.99 6.21
N HIS A 358 -9.50 14.12 6.88
CA HIS A 358 -10.15 14.19 8.19
C HIS A 358 -11.61 13.70 8.10
N THR A 359 -12.36 14.15 7.09
CA THR A 359 -13.75 13.67 6.85
C THR A 359 -13.78 12.16 6.62
N ILE A 360 -12.86 11.62 5.79
CA ILE A 360 -12.76 10.18 5.53
C ILE A 360 -12.40 9.41 6.80
N GLN A 361 -11.41 9.86 7.56
CA GLN A 361 -10.99 9.22 8.81
C GLN A 361 -12.15 9.18 9.80
N ARG A 362 -12.81 10.31 10.06
CA ARG A 362 -13.97 10.38 10.96
C ARG A 362 -15.07 9.42 10.54
N ALA A 363 -15.46 9.46 9.27
CA ALA A 363 -16.51 8.60 8.73
C ALA A 363 -16.15 7.12 8.85
N ALA A 364 -14.90 6.75 8.60
CA ALA A 364 -14.42 5.37 8.72
C ALA A 364 -14.46 4.87 10.18
N TYR A 365 -14.00 5.69 11.11
CA TYR A 365 -14.04 5.33 12.54
C TYR A 365 -15.47 5.21 13.05
N TRP A 366 -16.37 6.15 12.72
CA TRP A 366 -17.78 6.05 13.09
C TRP A 366 -18.45 4.82 12.50
N ALA A 367 -18.22 4.52 11.23
CA ALA A 367 -18.73 3.30 10.60
C ALA A 367 -18.28 2.04 11.32
N SER A 368 -17.01 1.97 11.72
CA SER A 368 -16.47 0.82 12.45
C SER A 368 -16.99 0.71 13.89
N ILE A 369 -17.29 1.84 14.54
CA ILE A 369 -17.96 1.87 15.85
C ILE A 369 -19.40 1.37 15.74
N GLU A 370 -20.16 1.82 14.74
CA GLU A 370 -21.53 1.35 14.48
C GLU A 370 -21.54 -0.16 14.16
N LEU A 371 -20.58 -0.63 13.37
CA LEU A 371 -20.41 -2.07 13.11
C LEU A 371 -20.07 -2.87 14.39
N ALA A 372 -19.34 -2.27 15.33
CA ALA A 372 -19.05 -2.93 16.59
C ALA A 372 -20.28 -3.07 17.49
N GLU A 373 -21.21 -2.12 17.46
CA GLU A 373 -22.50 -2.24 18.15
C GLU A 373 -23.36 -3.35 17.54
N GLU A 374 -23.32 -3.50 16.21
CA GLU A 374 -24.14 -4.47 15.48
C GLU A 374 -23.52 -5.89 15.49
N LYS A 375 -22.20 -6.00 15.24
CA LYS A 375 -21.49 -7.28 14.97
C LYS A 375 -20.43 -7.62 16.03
N GLY A 376 -20.24 -6.78 17.05
CA GLY A 376 -19.18 -6.92 18.04
C GLY A 376 -17.84 -6.33 17.61
N SER A 377 -17.00 -5.98 18.59
CA SER A 377 -15.63 -5.51 18.34
C SER A 377 -14.74 -6.62 17.77
N PHE A 378 -13.59 -6.24 17.17
CA PHE A 378 -12.61 -7.25 16.73
C PHE A 378 -12.12 -8.09 17.93
N PRO A 379 -11.85 -9.40 17.75
CA PRO A 379 -11.61 -10.34 18.85
C PRO A 379 -10.47 -9.96 19.80
N LEU A 380 -9.39 -9.34 19.32
CA LEU A 380 -8.26 -8.90 20.14
C LEU A 380 -8.41 -7.48 20.71
N PHE A 381 -9.60 -6.89 20.63
CA PHE A 381 -9.85 -5.56 21.18
C PHE A 381 -9.70 -5.55 22.69
N ASN A 382 -8.70 -4.79 23.17
CA ASN A 382 -8.54 -4.43 24.56
C ASN A 382 -8.79 -2.94 24.68
N ARG A 383 -9.89 -2.54 25.30
CA ARG A 383 -10.38 -1.16 25.32
C ARG A 383 -9.35 -0.17 25.86
N GLU A 384 -8.76 -0.45 27.00
CA GLU A 384 -7.81 0.46 27.64
C GLU A 384 -6.49 0.55 26.86
N ALA A 385 -5.96 -0.60 26.45
CA ALA A 385 -4.75 -0.68 25.68
C ALA A 385 -4.92 -0.01 24.30
N TYR A 386 -6.02 -0.28 23.59
CA TYR A 386 -6.29 0.31 22.28
C TYR A 386 -6.41 1.84 22.34
N LEU A 387 -7.17 2.38 23.31
CA LEU A 387 -7.35 3.83 23.48
C LEU A 387 -6.06 4.57 23.82
N SER A 388 -5.05 3.89 24.39
CA SER A 388 -3.75 4.47 24.72
C SER A 388 -2.67 4.18 23.67
N SER A 389 -2.98 3.42 22.62
CA SER A 389 -1.99 2.89 21.68
C SER A 389 -1.91 3.69 20.36
N GLY A 390 -0.68 3.82 19.86
CA GLY A 390 -0.40 4.26 18.51
C GLY A 390 -0.94 5.65 18.16
N CYS A 391 -1.66 5.73 17.06
CA CYS A 391 -2.28 6.96 16.58
C CYS A 391 -3.66 7.24 17.20
N ILE A 392 -4.24 6.29 17.95
CA ILE A 392 -5.60 6.41 18.50
C ILE A 392 -5.78 7.64 19.39
N PRO A 393 -4.86 7.99 20.31
CA PRO A 393 -5.02 9.20 21.13
C PRO A 393 -5.09 10.53 20.36
N ASN A 394 -4.76 10.52 19.06
CA ASN A 394 -4.82 11.70 18.19
C ASN A 394 -6.16 11.86 17.46
N LEU A 395 -7.10 10.94 17.68
CA LEU A 395 -8.46 11.03 17.12
C LEU A 395 -9.27 12.09 17.87
N ASP A 396 -10.35 12.54 17.24
CA ASP A 396 -11.27 13.50 17.84
C ASP A 396 -11.94 12.94 19.11
N ASP A 397 -12.17 13.77 20.12
CA ASP A 397 -12.66 13.38 21.44
C ASP A 397 -13.99 12.63 21.41
N ASP A 398 -14.90 12.98 20.48
CA ASP A 398 -16.18 12.29 20.31
C ASP A 398 -16.00 10.86 19.82
N ILE A 399 -15.02 10.61 18.93
CA ILE A 399 -14.66 9.27 18.45
C ILE A 399 -14.05 8.45 19.61
N LEU A 400 -13.11 9.02 20.37
CA LEU A 400 -12.51 8.36 21.53
C LEU A 400 -13.57 7.97 22.56
N THR A 401 -14.51 8.87 22.83
CA THR A 401 -15.63 8.62 23.74
C THR A 401 -16.52 7.50 23.21
N ALA A 402 -16.81 7.48 21.92
CA ALA A 402 -17.62 6.44 21.31
C ALA A 402 -16.91 5.08 21.31
N ILE A 403 -15.62 5.01 20.99
CA ILE A 403 -14.83 3.75 21.11
C ILE A 403 -14.83 3.24 22.54
N LYS A 404 -14.67 4.13 23.52
CA LYS A 404 -14.70 3.77 24.94
C LYS A 404 -16.07 3.18 25.36
N GLY A 405 -17.16 3.70 24.83
CA GLY A 405 -18.51 3.21 25.15
C GLY A 405 -18.90 1.93 24.39
N LYS A 406 -18.68 1.93 23.07
CA LYS A 406 -19.26 0.99 22.12
C LYS A 406 -18.26 -0.04 21.56
N GLY A 407 -16.96 0.23 21.67
CA GLY A 407 -15.93 -0.57 21.02
C GLY A 407 -15.69 -0.17 19.57
N ILE A 408 -14.91 -1.01 18.84
CA ILE A 408 -14.61 -0.79 17.41
C ILE A 408 -14.47 -2.14 16.69
N ARG A 409 -15.01 -2.25 15.47
CA ARG A 409 -15.07 -3.49 14.68
C ARG A 409 -13.74 -3.81 14.00
N ASN A 410 -13.03 -2.81 13.50
CA ASN A 410 -11.80 -2.95 12.71
C ASN A 410 -10.63 -2.27 13.44
N SER A 411 -9.53 -2.97 13.59
CA SER A 411 -8.38 -2.47 14.36
C SER A 411 -7.61 -1.33 13.70
N LEU A 412 -7.50 -1.35 12.37
CA LEU A 412 -6.98 -0.29 11.51
C LEU A 412 -7.94 -0.11 10.33
N LEU A 413 -8.10 1.10 9.86
CA LEU A 413 -9.13 1.46 8.89
C LEU A 413 -8.57 2.04 7.59
N THR A 414 -7.46 2.80 7.63
CA THR A 414 -7.01 3.61 6.50
C THR A 414 -5.62 3.26 6.01
N SER A 415 -5.44 3.30 4.68
CA SER A 415 -4.18 3.03 3.97
C SER A 415 -4.27 3.58 2.54
N ILE A 416 -3.19 4.14 2.01
CA ILE A 416 -3.17 4.62 0.63
C ILE A 416 -2.43 3.64 -0.27
N ALA A 417 -3.20 2.88 -1.02
CA ALA A 417 -2.70 1.94 -2.01
C ALA A 417 -2.29 2.64 -3.32
N PRO A 418 -1.43 2.01 -4.14
CA PRO A 418 -1.04 2.60 -5.44
C PRO A 418 -2.19 2.71 -6.45
N THR A 419 -3.22 1.89 -6.36
CA THR A 419 -4.45 1.85 -7.17
C THR A 419 -4.27 1.77 -8.70
N GLY A 420 -3.06 1.59 -9.22
CA GLY A 420 -2.73 1.72 -10.65
C GLY A 420 -3.62 0.95 -11.63
N THR A 421 -4.12 -0.23 -11.24
CA THR A 421 -4.99 -1.02 -12.13
C THR A 421 -6.47 -0.62 -12.01
N ILE A 422 -6.94 -0.32 -10.79
CA ILE A 422 -8.35 0.07 -10.58
C ILE A 422 -8.61 1.50 -11.05
N SER A 423 -7.63 2.39 -11.01
CA SER A 423 -7.74 3.74 -11.56
C SER A 423 -7.90 3.71 -13.08
N LEU A 424 -7.16 2.85 -13.78
CA LEU A 424 -7.35 2.62 -15.21
C LEU A 424 -8.74 2.06 -15.54
N PHE A 425 -9.26 1.17 -14.68
CA PHE A 425 -10.61 0.61 -14.82
C PHE A 425 -11.69 1.68 -14.64
N ALA A 426 -11.42 2.69 -13.82
CA ALA A 426 -12.29 3.82 -13.52
C ALA A 426 -11.99 5.04 -14.40
N ASP A 427 -11.88 4.84 -15.71
CA ASP A 427 -11.65 5.88 -16.71
C ASP A 427 -10.32 6.63 -16.57
N ASN A 428 -9.29 5.92 -16.13
CA ASN A 428 -7.94 6.44 -15.99
C ASN A 428 -7.84 7.69 -15.08
N VAL A 429 -8.48 7.62 -13.91
CA VAL A 429 -8.26 8.61 -12.85
C VAL A 429 -6.85 8.48 -12.27
N SER A 430 -6.34 9.52 -11.62
CA SER A 430 -5.06 9.51 -10.94
C SER A 430 -4.97 8.44 -9.85
N SER A 431 -3.80 7.87 -9.67
CA SER A 431 -3.57 6.69 -8.84
C SER A 431 -3.20 7.06 -7.39
N GLY A 432 -4.00 6.62 -6.42
CA GLY A 432 -3.71 6.85 -5.00
C GLY A 432 -3.49 8.33 -4.69
N LEU A 433 -2.36 8.62 -4.06
CA LEU A 433 -1.90 9.99 -3.78
C LEU A 433 -1.02 10.57 -4.91
N GLU A 434 -0.74 9.80 -5.96
CA GLU A 434 0.15 10.28 -7.01
C GLU A 434 -0.45 11.46 -7.78
N PRO A 435 0.37 12.45 -8.20
CA PRO A 435 -0.06 13.40 -9.20
C PRO A 435 -0.35 12.68 -10.53
N VAL A 436 -1.04 13.33 -11.44
CA VAL A 436 -1.20 12.82 -12.80
C VAL A 436 0.16 12.59 -13.42
N PHE A 437 0.41 11.39 -13.94
CA PHE A 437 1.70 11.05 -14.54
C PHE A 437 1.93 11.79 -15.86
N SER A 438 0.91 11.76 -16.72
CA SER A 438 0.84 12.49 -17.99
C SER A 438 -0.63 12.63 -18.39
N PHE A 439 -1.01 13.78 -18.94
CA PHE A 439 -2.39 14.03 -19.37
C PHE A 439 -2.80 13.22 -20.59
N THR A 440 -1.84 12.89 -21.44
CA THR A 440 -2.03 12.02 -22.61
C THR A 440 -0.78 11.17 -22.83
N TYR A 441 -0.95 9.88 -23.09
CA TYR A 441 0.17 8.98 -23.38
C TYR A 441 -0.28 7.77 -24.21
N THR A 442 0.67 7.17 -24.91
CA THR A 442 0.44 5.94 -25.66
C THR A 442 0.72 4.73 -24.76
N ARG A 443 -0.26 3.85 -24.63
CA ARG A 443 -0.12 2.60 -23.90
C ARG A 443 0.03 1.44 -24.85
N HIS A 444 1.09 0.66 -24.67
CA HIS A 444 1.30 -0.59 -25.39
C HIS A 444 0.57 -1.74 -24.69
N VAL A 445 -0.52 -2.22 -25.28
CA VAL A 445 -1.33 -3.31 -24.75
C VAL A 445 -0.97 -4.60 -25.47
N THR A 446 -0.54 -5.63 -24.72
CA THR A 446 -0.36 -6.97 -25.28
C THR A 446 -1.70 -7.68 -25.29
N MET A 447 -2.16 -8.04 -26.47
CA MET A 447 -3.40 -8.77 -26.70
C MET A 447 -3.25 -10.25 -26.34
N PRO A 448 -4.35 -11.00 -26.13
CA PRO A 448 -4.32 -12.44 -25.82
C PRO A 448 -3.60 -13.31 -26.87
N ASP A 449 -3.57 -12.84 -28.12
CA ASP A 449 -2.87 -13.49 -29.25
C ASP A 449 -1.37 -13.15 -29.32
N GLY A 450 -0.85 -12.39 -28.34
CA GLY A 450 0.54 -11.95 -28.29
C GLY A 450 0.85 -10.71 -29.13
N THR A 451 -0.09 -10.17 -29.90
CA THR A 451 0.10 -8.93 -30.64
C THR A 451 0.15 -7.72 -29.72
N ARG A 452 0.84 -6.65 -30.13
CA ARG A 452 0.86 -5.36 -29.42
C ARG A 452 -0.07 -4.38 -30.13
N ARG A 453 -0.89 -3.71 -29.37
CA ARG A 453 -1.74 -2.61 -29.82
C ARG A 453 -1.41 -1.35 -29.04
N ASP A 454 -1.25 -0.26 -29.76
CA ASP A 454 -1.06 1.06 -29.18
C ASP A 454 -2.41 1.71 -28.94
N GLU A 455 -2.68 2.08 -27.70
CA GLU A 455 -3.90 2.78 -27.31
C GLU A 455 -3.53 4.16 -26.74
N GLN A 456 -4.15 5.21 -27.30
CA GLN A 456 -4.05 6.55 -26.72
C GLN A 456 -4.92 6.59 -25.47
N VAL A 457 -4.30 6.94 -24.35
CA VAL A 457 -4.97 7.06 -23.05
C VAL A 457 -4.82 8.49 -22.57
N SER A 458 -5.92 9.05 -22.10
CA SER A 458 -5.92 10.39 -21.52
C SER A 458 -6.41 10.35 -20.08
N ASP A 459 -5.93 11.28 -19.29
CA ASP A 459 -6.35 11.48 -17.90
C ASP A 459 -7.82 11.90 -17.81
N TYR A 460 -8.51 11.45 -16.77
CA TYR A 460 -9.94 11.70 -16.58
C TYR A 460 -10.26 13.19 -16.46
N SER A 461 -9.55 13.93 -15.61
CA SER A 461 -9.79 15.36 -15.38
C SER A 461 -9.50 16.17 -16.63
N TYR A 462 -8.46 15.78 -17.39
CA TYR A 462 -8.12 16.42 -18.65
C TYR A 462 -9.24 16.25 -19.70
N LEU A 463 -9.74 15.01 -19.89
CA LEU A 463 -10.85 14.76 -20.84
C LEU A 463 -12.12 15.51 -20.42
N LEU A 464 -12.43 15.52 -19.13
CA LEU A 464 -13.58 16.23 -18.60
C LEU A 464 -13.46 17.75 -18.82
N TYR A 465 -12.26 18.31 -18.60
CA TYR A 465 -11.99 19.72 -18.85
C TYR A 465 -12.19 20.08 -20.32
N ARG A 466 -11.62 19.28 -21.22
CA ARG A 466 -11.78 19.49 -22.67
C ARG A 466 -13.25 19.45 -23.10
N ARG A 467 -14.00 18.50 -22.56
CA ARG A 467 -15.44 18.38 -22.86
C ARG A 467 -16.26 19.56 -22.34
N LEU A 468 -15.96 20.10 -21.16
CA LEU A 468 -16.75 21.16 -20.52
C LEU A 468 -16.32 22.57 -20.93
N LYS A 469 -15.04 22.80 -21.19
CA LYS A 469 -14.48 24.12 -21.47
C LYS A 469 -14.10 24.32 -22.96
N GLY A 470 -14.01 23.25 -23.73
CA GLY A 470 -13.63 23.25 -25.13
C GLY A 470 -12.17 22.80 -25.36
N GLU A 471 -11.94 22.19 -26.52
CA GLU A 471 -10.65 21.57 -26.88
C GLU A 471 -9.47 22.55 -26.85
N ASN A 472 -9.67 23.80 -27.25
CA ASN A 472 -8.62 24.81 -27.37
C ASN A 472 -8.49 25.71 -26.14
N THR A 473 -9.28 25.48 -25.08
CA THR A 473 -9.19 26.31 -23.87
C THR A 473 -7.84 26.06 -23.18
N PRO A 474 -7.07 27.12 -22.84
CA PRO A 474 -5.81 26.95 -22.12
C PRO A 474 -6.00 26.19 -20.81
N LEU A 475 -5.07 25.29 -20.49
CA LEU A 475 -5.05 24.60 -19.21
C LEU A 475 -4.73 25.59 -18.10
N THR A 476 -5.38 25.43 -16.94
CA THR A 476 -5.11 26.25 -15.75
C THR A 476 -3.80 25.81 -15.07
N SER A 477 -3.30 26.62 -14.14
CA SER A 477 -2.12 26.28 -13.32
C SER A 477 -2.29 25.05 -12.42
N ALA A 478 -3.53 24.53 -12.28
CA ALA A 478 -3.80 23.30 -11.56
C ALA A 478 -3.38 22.05 -12.33
N PHE A 479 -3.30 22.13 -13.67
CA PHE A 479 -2.86 21.02 -14.52
C PHE A 479 -1.33 20.88 -14.46
N VAL A 480 -0.86 20.17 -13.44
CA VAL A 480 0.55 19.81 -13.26
C VAL A 480 0.69 18.29 -13.28
N ASP A 481 1.74 17.80 -13.90
CA ASP A 481 2.09 16.38 -13.95
C ASP A 481 3.24 16.03 -12.99
N ALA A 482 3.50 14.74 -12.85
CA ALA A 482 4.51 14.23 -11.92
C ALA A 482 5.93 14.75 -12.20
N GLN A 483 6.24 15.09 -13.45
CA GLN A 483 7.58 15.56 -13.86
C GLN A 483 7.79 17.05 -13.62
N SER A 484 6.71 17.84 -13.61
CA SER A 484 6.74 19.28 -13.39
C SER A 484 6.77 19.68 -11.92
N LEU A 485 6.56 18.72 -11.02
CA LEU A 485 6.56 18.93 -9.56
C LEU A 485 7.95 18.78 -8.95
N SER A 486 8.23 19.58 -7.93
CA SER A 486 9.45 19.40 -7.14
C SER A 486 9.32 18.23 -6.15
N PRO A 487 10.41 17.59 -5.71
CA PRO A 487 10.36 16.59 -4.65
C PRO A 487 9.67 17.08 -3.38
N LYS A 488 9.80 18.37 -3.06
CA LYS A 488 9.11 18.99 -1.92
C LYS A 488 7.59 18.98 -2.09
N ASP A 489 7.08 19.25 -3.29
CA ASP A 489 5.63 19.20 -3.57
C ASP A 489 5.05 17.81 -3.29
N HIS A 490 5.78 16.76 -3.66
CA HIS A 490 5.38 15.37 -3.35
C HIS A 490 5.39 15.09 -1.84
N LEU A 491 6.45 15.52 -1.14
CA LEU A 491 6.64 15.24 0.30
C LEU A 491 5.59 15.92 1.17
N VAL A 492 5.27 17.18 0.91
CA VAL A 492 4.28 17.91 1.72
C VAL A 492 2.88 17.29 1.59
N MET A 493 2.54 16.77 0.42
CA MET A 493 1.26 16.07 0.20
C MET A 493 1.23 14.72 0.91
N GLN A 494 2.32 13.94 0.86
CA GLN A 494 2.43 12.69 1.60
C GLN A 494 2.34 12.91 3.11
N ALA A 495 3.03 13.91 3.63
CA ALA A 495 3.04 14.24 5.04
C ALA A 495 1.65 14.72 5.53
N ALA A 496 0.97 15.55 4.75
CA ALA A 496 -0.38 16.01 5.07
C ALA A 496 -1.37 14.84 5.16
N MET A 497 -1.31 13.93 4.19
CA MET A 497 -2.20 12.75 4.16
C MET A 497 -1.87 11.74 5.28
N GLN A 498 -0.57 11.55 5.61
CA GLN A 498 -0.14 10.58 6.63
C GLN A 498 -0.72 10.86 8.02
N LYS A 499 -1.10 12.09 8.34
CA LYS A 499 -1.72 12.46 9.61
C LYS A 499 -3.04 11.71 9.87
N TYR A 500 -3.74 11.30 8.79
CA TYR A 500 -5.08 10.69 8.81
C TYR A 500 -5.06 9.21 8.39
N ILE A 501 -3.87 8.62 8.25
CA ILE A 501 -3.69 7.24 7.79
C ILE A 501 -3.11 6.37 8.90
N ASP A 502 -3.88 5.34 9.29
CA ASP A 502 -3.48 4.38 10.33
C ASP A 502 -2.29 3.53 9.90
N SER A 503 -2.34 2.98 8.69
CA SER A 503 -1.27 2.17 8.11
C SER A 503 -0.19 3.05 7.47
N SER A 504 0.12 2.88 6.20
CA SER A 504 1.11 3.69 5.50
C SER A 504 0.59 4.13 4.13
N ILE A 505 1.44 4.79 3.37
CA ILE A 505 1.12 5.37 2.07
C ILE A 505 2.10 4.85 1.03
N SER A 506 1.59 4.28 -0.06
CA SER A 506 2.38 4.04 -1.26
C SER A 506 2.51 5.34 -2.04
N LYS A 507 3.73 5.87 -2.07
CA LYS A 507 4.03 7.13 -2.75
C LYS A 507 5.44 7.12 -3.33
N THR A 508 5.54 7.55 -4.57
CA THR A 508 6.81 7.78 -5.24
C THR A 508 7.12 9.27 -5.31
N ILE A 509 8.27 9.66 -4.80
CA ILE A 509 8.80 11.01 -4.96
C ILE A 509 9.54 11.06 -6.30
N ASN A 510 8.93 11.69 -7.30
CA ASN A 510 9.57 11.86 -8.59
C ASN A 510 10.66 12.95 -8.50
N CYS A 511 11.85 12.60 -8.91
CA CYS A 511 13.01 13.49 -8.90
C CYS A 511 13.39 13.87 -10.34
N PRO A 512 13.82 15.11 -10.60
CA PRO A 512 14.40 15.48 -11.87
C PRO A 512 15.64 14.62 -12.18
N GLU A 513 15.88 14.28 -13.46
CA GLU A 513 17.09 13.58 -13.87
C GLU A 513 18.37 14.29 -13.39
N SER A 514 18.35 15.63 -13.43
CA SER A 514 19.47 16.51 -13.06
C SER A 514 19.67 16.73 -11.57
N ILE A 515 18.84 16.13 -10.70
CA ILE A 515 18.95 16.34 -9.24
C ILE A 515 20.36 15.97 -8.75
N GLN A 516 20.96 16.84 -7.95
CA GLN A 516 22.26 16.57 -7.36
C GLN A 516 22.13 15.58 -6.20
N PHE A 517 23.16 14.75 -5.99
CA PHE A 517 23.13 13.72 -4.94
C PHE A 517 22.88 14.28 -3.54
N LYS A 518 23.40 15.47 -3.23
CA LYS A 518 23.16 16.15 -1.96
C LYS A 518 21.67 16.43 -1.76
N ASP A 519 21.03 17.05 -2.75
CA ASP A 519 19.60 17.41 -2.69
C ASP A 519 18.72 16.16 -2.65
N PHE A 520 19.16 15.08 -3.31
CA PHE A 520 18.50 13.79 -3.27
C PHE A 520 18.49 13.18 -1.84
N LYS A 521 19.62 13.22 -1.14
CA LYS A 521 19.72 12.75 0.26
C LYS A 521 18.79 13.52 1.19
N ASP A 522 18.67 14.83 0.97
CA ASP A 522 17.84 15.72 1.79
C ASP A 522 16.34 15.37 1.69
N ILE A 523 15.89 14.72 0.60
CA ILE A 523 14.52 14.21 0.46
C ILE A 523 14.18 13.21 1.59
N TYR A 524 15.06 12.26 1.86
CA TYR A 524 14.84 11.21 2.86
C TYR A 524 14.90 11.75 4.29
N VAL A 525 15.81 12.64 4.56
CA VAL A 525 15.89 13.34 5.86
C VAL A 525 14.64 14.21 6.08
N THR A 526 14.19 14.90 5.04
CA THR A 526 12.96 15.70 5.07
C THR A 526 11.72 14.82 5.29
N ALA A 527 11.61 13.68 4.59
CA ALA A 527 10.52 12.72 4.78
C ALA A 527 10.45 12.23 6.24
N TYR A 528 11.62 11.90 6.83
CA TYR A 528 11.70 11.54 8.24
C TYR A 528 11.24 12.70 9.14
N GLY A 529 11.72 13.91 8.90
CA GLY A 529 11.36 15.10 9.70
C GLY A 529 9.86 15.45 9.60
N LEU A 530 9.23 15.24 8.45
CA LEU A 530 7.81 15.51 8.22
C LEU A 530 6.85 14.43 8.76
N GLY A 531 7.35 13.35 9.35
CA GLY A 531 6.51 12.31 9.92
C GLY A 531 6.06 11.21 8.95
N CYS A 532 6.62 11.12 7.75
CA CYS A 532 6.34 10.02 6.83
C CYS A 532 6.80 8.68 7.42
N LYS A 533 6.07 7.60 7.13
CA LYS A 533 6.39 6.24 7.58
C LYS A 533 7.36 5.51 6.65
N SER A 534 7.45 5.98 5.40
CA SER A 534 8.36 5.45 4.38
C SER A 534 8.71 6.52 3.36
N CYS A 535 9.77 6.29 2.60
CA CYS A 535 10.14 7.14 1.47
C CYS A 535 10.68 6.26 0.33
N THR A 536 10.13 6.48 -0.86
CA THR A 536 10.57 5.86 -2.11
C THR A 536 10.72 6.94 -3.16
N THR A 537 11.81 6.93 -3.89
CA THR A 537 12.08 7.91 -4.95
C THR A 537 12.17 7.23 -6.30
N TYR A 538 11.91 7.98 -7.34
CA TYR A 538 12.17 7.62 -8.72
C TYR A 538 12.89 8.76 -9.44
N ARG A 539 13.96 8.43 -10.12
CA ARG A 539 14.71 9.35 -10.98
C ARG A 539 14.80 8.74 -12.38
N PRO A 540 14.43 9.44 -13.46
CA PRO A 540 14.66 8.97 -14.83
C PRO A 540 16.13 8.60 -15.02
N ASN A 541 16.43 7.52 -15.78
CA ASN A 541 17.78 6.98 -15.99
C ASN A 541 18.51 6.44 -14.74
N ALA A 542 17.83 6.25 -13.62
CA ALA A 542 18.24 5.20 -12.68
C ALA A 542 17.92 3.87 -13.39
N VAL A 543 18.91 3.02 -13.60
CA VAL A 543 18.93 1.83 -14.49
C VAL A 543 17.67 0.98 -14.43
#